data_679cd631dea755ebc1b492fe575f3c07
#
_entry.id   679cd631dea755ebc1b492fe575f3c07
#
_cell.length_a   1.000
_cell.length_b   1.000
_cell.length_c   1.000
_cell.angle_alpha   90.00
_cell.angle_beta   90.00
_cell.angle_gamma   90.00
#
_symmetry.space_group_name_H-M   'P 1'
#
loop_
_entity.id
_entity.type
_entity.pdbx_description
1 polymer ?
#
loop_
_entity_poly.entity_id
_entity_poly.type
_entity_poly.pdbx_seq_one_letter_code
_entity_poly.pdbx_strand_id
1 'polypeptide(L)'
;MKVLVTGSAGFIGFHLVKRLLENGHKVTGIDNLNNYYDPELKYARLAETGIDRNAEIPGLPIVSSTYPDYTFIRMNLEDKEQLENLFSNEKFDWVCNLAAQAGVRYSIENPSAYITSNVVGFLNILEACRKNNIRHLVYASSSSVYGNSTKMPFAVDDKVDKPVSLYAATKKSNELMAYTYSHLYQLPATGLRFFTVYGPWGRPDMAPILFSTSIMKGIPIKVFNNGNLERDFTYIDDIVEGILKVFEHPPVFNSSVPDDAPHSLYNIGNGNPVRLMDFIEILEKELGKNAVKEFLPMQPGDVYKTWADVSELQSQFGYKPATGLKKGIFEFASWYKKYYYSA
;
A
#
# COMPACT_ATOMS: atom_id res chain seq x y z
N MET A 1 -11.44 -15.27 -11.13
CA MET A 1 -10.21 -15.74 -10.49
C MET A 1 -10.42 -15.77 -8.99
N LYS A 2 -9.71 -16.65 -8.26
CA LYS A 2 -9.63 -16.61 -6.79
C LYS A 2 -8.40 -15.80 -6.36
N VAL A 3 -8.60 -14.75 -5.60
CA VAL A 3 -7.55 -13.79 -5.22
C VAL A 3 -7.42 -13.72 -3.71
N LEU A 4 -6.19 -13.86 -3.20
CA LEU A 4 -5.86 -13.52 -1.82
C LEU A 4 -5.38 -12.07 -1.78
N VAL A 5 -5.96 -11.26 -0.90
CA VAL A 5 -5.49 -9.90 -0.59
C VAL A 5 -5.09 -9.86 0.88
N THR A 6 -3.79 -9.70 1.16
CA THR A 6 -3.33 -9.47 2.53
C THR A 6 -3.34 -7.98 2.85
N GLY A 7 -3.59 -7.63 4.11
CA GLY A 7 -3.81 -6.23 4.48
C GLY A 7 -5.15 -5.67 3.96
N SER A 8 -6.14 -6.54 3.82
CA SER A 8 -7.44 -6.23 3.21
C SER A 8 -8.30 -5.23 4.03
N ALA A 9 -8.07 -5.10 5.33
CA ALA A 9 -8.66 -4.05 6.16
C ALA A 9 -7.80 -2.76 6.22
N GLY A 10 -6.66 -2.77 5.52
CA GLY A 10 -5.81 -1.60 5.32
C GLY A 10 -6.37 -0.65 4.26
N PHE A 11 -5.74 0.51 4.07
CA PHE A 11 -6.18 1.54 3.14
C PHE A 11 -6.25 1.03 1.68
N ILE A 12 -5.12 0.61 1.13
CA ILE A 12 -5.07 0.17 -0.28
C ILE A 12 -5.81 -1.16 -0.45
N GLY A 13 -5.65 -2.09 0.51
CA GLY A 13 -6.28 -3.41 0.45
C GLY A 13 -7.81 -3.34 0.43
N PHE A 14 -8.42 -2.45 1.19
CA PHE A 14 -9.86 -2.21 1.19
C PHE A 14 -10.37 -1.80 -0.20
N HIS A 15 -9.75 -0.83 -0.82
CA HIS A 15 -10.14 -0.37 -2.15
C HIS A 15 -9.91 -1.43 -3.24
N LEU A 16 -8.80 -2.17 -3.13
CA LEU A 16 -8.50 -3.26 -4.04
C LEU A 16 -9.54 -4.39 -3.94
N VAL A 17 -9.89 -4.80 -2.73
CA VAL A 17 -10.94 -5.82 -2.50
C VAL A 17 -12.24 -5.41 -3.17
N LYS A 18 -12.72 -4.18 -2.95
CA LYS A 18 -13.95 -3.69 -3.59
C LYS A 18 -13.88 -3.77 -5.12
N ARG A 19 -12.79 -3.28 -5.70
CA ARG A 19 -12.63 -3.29 -7.16
C ARG A 19 -12.52 -4.69 -7.74
N LEU A 20 -11.83 -5.62 -7.06
CA LEU A 20 -11.76 -7.03 -7.48
C LEU A 20 -13.15 -7.69 -7.48
N LEU A 21 -13.97 -7.43 -6.45
CA LEU A 21 -15.34 -7.94 -6.35
C LEU A 21 -16.24 -7.36 -7.44
N GLU A 22 -16.15 -6.06 -7.72
CA GLU A 22 -16.84 -5.38 -8.82
C GLU A 22 -16.49 -5.98 -10.18
N ASN A 23 -15.24 -6.46 -10.35
CA ASN A 23 -14.77 -7.15 -11.55
C ASN A 23 -15.11 -8.65 -11.58
N GLY A 24 -15.92 -9.17 -10.63
CA GLY A 24 -16.38 -10.55 -10.61
C GLY A 24 -15.34 -11.57 -10.14
N HIS A 25 -14.32 -11.14 -9.38
CA HIS A 25 -13.38 -12.06 -8.77
C HIS A 25 -13.88 -12.58 -7.42
N LYS A 26 -13.47 -13.79 -7.04
CA LYS A 26 -13.61 -14.31 -5.69
C LYS A 26 -12.42 -13.83 -4.85
N VAL A 27 -12.71 -13.18 -3.71
CA VAL A 27 -11.65 -12.58 -2.87
C VAL A 27 -11.67 -13.18 -1.47
N THR A 28 -10.50 -13.63 -1.02
CA THR A 28 -10.25 -13.87 0.39
C THR A 28 -9.35 -12.76 0.91
N GLY A 29 -9.81 -12.02 1.90
CA GLY A 29 -9.05 -10.96 2.55
C GLY A 29 -8.49 -11.43 3.89
N ILE A 30 -7.23 -11.14 4.18
CA ILE A 30 -6.65 -11.34 5.51
C ILE A 30 -6.03 -10.05 6.04
N ASP A 31 -6.20 -9.82 7.35
CA ASP A 31 -5.56 -8.72 8.09
C ASP A 31 -5.48 -9.13 9.56
N ASN A 32 -4.46 -8.69 10.28
CA ASN A 32 -4.34 -9.00 11.70
C ASN A 32 -5.09 -8.02 12.61
N LEU A 33 -5.62 -6.93 12.02
CA LEU A 33 -6.35 -5.88 12.74
C LEU A 33 -5.53 -5.30 13.91
N ASN A 34 -4.20 -5.17 13.73
CA ASN A 34 -3.33 -4.62 14.76
C ASN A 34 -3.70 -3.18 15.15
N ASN A 35 -3.23 -2.76 16.31
CA ASN A 35 -3.47 -1.46 16.91
C ASN A 35 -2.39 -0.40 16.59
N TYR A 36 -1.70 -0.52 15.47
CA TYR A 36 -0.74 0.50 15.02
C TYR A 36 -1.38 1.89 14.92
N TYR A 37 -2.64 1.92 14.50
CA TYR A 37 -3.56 3.04 14.65
C TYR A 37 -4.91 2.49 15.14
N ASP A 38 -5.86 3.38 15.47
CA ASP A 38 -7.17 2.99 15.96
C ASP A 38 -7.82 1.90 15.06
N PRO A 39 -8.05 0.68 15.57
CA PRO A 39 -8.63 -0.42 14.81
C PRO A 39 -10.06 -0.14 14.32
N GLU A 40 -10.78 0.80 14.92
CA GLU A 40 -12.14 1.16 14.50
C GLU A 40 -12.21 1.57 13.03
N LEU A 41 -11.18 2.22 12.50
CA LEU A 41 -11.12 2.53 11.09
C LEU A 41 -10.99 1.27 10.21
N LYS A 42 -10.31 0.22 10.69
CA LYS A 42 -10.23 -1.07 10.00
C LYS A 42 -11.58 -1.78 10.01
N TYR A 43 -12.25 -1.80 11.16
CA TYR A 43 -13.61 -2.36 11.27
C TYR A 43 -14.62 -1.59 10.42
N ALA A 44 -14.52 -0.27 10.37
CA ALA A 44 -15.38 0.53 9.51
C ALA A 44 -15.20 0.18 8.01
N ARG A 45 -13.95 -0.01 7.54
CA ARG A 45 -13.68 -0.50 6.17
C ARG A 45 -14.26 -1.89 5.92
N LEU A 46 -14.14 -2.79 6.89
CA LEU A 46 -14.74 -4.13 6.83
C LEU A 46 -16.26 -4.07 6.77
N ALA A 47 -16.90 -3.21 7.58
CA ALA A 47 -18.35 -3.00 7.54
C ALA A 47 -18.83 -2.48 6.18
N GLU A 48 -18.10 -1.58 5.53
CA GLU A 48 -18.39 -1.11 4.16
C GLU A 48 -18.37 -2.25 3.12
N THR A 49 -17.67 -3.33 3.41
CA THR A 49 -17.63 -4.54 2.58
C THR A 49 -18.48 -5.67 3.12
N GLY A 50 -19.38 -5.39 4.06
CA GLY A 50 -20.34 -6.36 4.61
C GLY A 50 -19.75 -7.40 5.56
N ILE A 51 -18.59 -7.14 6.12
CA ILE A 51 -17.96 -7.96 7.16
C ILE A 51 -18.32 -7.39 8.53
N ASP A 52 -18.91 -8.21 9.37
CA ASP A 52 -19.37 -7.83 10.72
C ASP A 52 -18.27 -7.92 11.79
N ARG A 53 -18.62 -7.63 13.05
CA ARG A 53 -17.70 -7.63 14.19
C ARG A 53 -17.18 -9.02 14.58
N ASN A 54 -17.71 -10.11 14.05
CA ASN A 54 -17.12 -11.44 14.26
C ASN A 54 -15.71 -11.53 13.65
N ALA A 55 -15.32 -10.56 12.79
CA ALA A 55 -13.95 -10.36 12.34
C ALA A 55 -12.92 -10.18 13.48
N GLU A 56 -13.36 -9.93 14.72
CA GLU A 56 -12.51 -9.92 15.92
C GLU A 56 -11.98 -11.30 16.30
N ILE A 57 -12.65 -12.39 15.86
CA ILE A 57 -12.28 -13.76 16.20
C ILE A 57 -11.15 -14.23 15.26
N PRO A 58 -9.95 -14.51 15.79
CA PRO A 58 -8.83 -14.96 14.94
C PRO A 58 -9.16 -16.30 14.25
N GLY A 59 -8.79 -16.41 12.99
CA GLY A 59 -8.94 -17.63 12.20
C GLY A 59 -10.36 -17.97 11.75
N LEU A 60 -11.39 -17.23 12.19
CA LEU A 60 -12.77 -17.46 11.77
C LEU A 60 -13.02 -16.85 10.37
N PRO A 61 -13.41 -17.65 9.37
CA PRO A 61 -13.82 -17.11 8.07
C PRO A 61 -15.18 -16.44 8.17
N ILE A 62 -15.26 -15.17 7.78
CA ILE A 62 -16.52 -14.40 7.74
C ILE A 62 -16.86 -14.10 6.28
N VAL A 63 -17.97 -14.64 5.83
CA VAL A 63 -18.50 -14.32 4.49
C VAL A 63 -19.25 -12.98 4.55
N SER A 64 -18.96 -12.13 3.59
CA SER A 64 -19.60 -10.82 3.49
C SER A 64 -21.11 -10.94 3.26
N SER A 65 -21.88 -10.11 3.96
CA SER A 65 -23.33 -9.96 3.74
C SER A 65 -23.66 -9.15 2.48
N THR A 66 -22.70 -8.39 1.94
CA THR A 66 -22.88 -7.52 0.78
C THR A 66 -22.33 -8.15 -0.50
N TYR A 67 -21.19 -8.84 -0.39
CA TYR A 67 -20.47 -9.46 -1.51
C TYR A 67 -20.30 -10.97 -1.26
N PRO A 68 -21.19 -11.85 -1.78
CA PRO A 68 -21.12 -13.31 -1.51
C PRO A 68 -19.77 -13.95 -1.88
N ASP A 69 -19.04 -13.35 -2.80
CA ASP A 69 -17.72 -13.79 -3.22
C ASP A 69 -16.57 -13.20 -2.39
N TYR A 70 -16.86 -12.57 -1.25
CA TYR A 70 -15.85 -12.05 -0.32
C TYR A 70 -15.89 -12.79 1.02
N THR A 71 -14.72 -13.32 1.40
CA THR A 71 -14.48 -13.88 2.74
C THR A 71 -13.34 -13.15 3.40
N PHE A 72 -13.51 -12.75 4.66
CA PHE A 72 -12.47 -12.16 5.49
C PHE A 72 -12.04 -13.12 6.59
N ILE A 73 -10.74 -13.15 6.90
CA ILE A 73 -10.18 -13.92 8.00
C ILE A 73 -9.17 -13.05 8.76
N ARG A 74 -9.34 -12.91 10.07
CA ARG A 74 -8.32 -12.29 10.92
C ARG A 74 -7.15 -13.23 11.11
N MET A 75 -5.97 -12.87 10.58
CA MET A 75 -4.78 -13.73 10.59
C MET A 75 -3.49 -12.89 10.55
N ASN A 76 -2.44 -13.37 11.19
CA ASN A 76 -1.08 -12.83 11.04
C ASN A 76 -0.34 -13.55 9.91
N LEU A 77 0.51 -12.83 9.17
CA LEU A 77 1.38 -13.46 8.16
C LEU A 77 2.48 -14.34 8.77
N GLU A 78 2.82 -14.10 10.03
CA GLU A 78 3.82 -14.87 10.79
C GLU A 78 3.31 -16.25 11.18
N ASP A 79 2.00 -16.46 11.19
CA ASP A 79 1.39 -17.75 11.48
C ASP A 79 1.46 -18.66 10.25
N LYS A 80 2.61 -19.32 10.12
CA LYS A 80 2.94 -20.16 8.97
C LYS A 80 1.93 -21.30 8.77
N GLU A 81 1.51 -21.96 9.84
CA GLU A 81 0.63 -23.13 9.75
C GLU A 81 -0.76 -22.72 9.25
N GLN A 82 -1.35 -21.66 9.80
CA GLN A 82 -2.66 -21.16 9.37
C GLN A 82 -2.60 -20.69 7.91
N LEU A 83 -1.50 -20.04 7.51
CA LEU A 83 -1.32 -19.57 6.14
C LEU A 83 -1.20 -20.72 5.15
N GLU A 84 -0.39 -21.76 5.45
CA GLU A 84 -0.26 -22.96 4.62
C GLU A 84 -1.61 -23.69 4.48
N ASN A 85 -2.36 -23.82 5.56
CA ASN A 85 -3.71 -24.41 5.54
C ASN A 85 -4.66 -23.60 4.67
N LEU A 86 -4.65 -22.27 4.77
CA LEU A 86 -5.47 -21.40 3.93
C LEU A 86 -5.19 -21.60 2.44
N PHE A 87 -3.91 -21.57 2.04
CA PHE A 87 -3.53 -21.75 0.64
C PHE A 87 -3.91 -23.13 0.09
N SER A 88 -3.70 -24.19 0.87
CA SER A 88 -4.02 -25.56 0.48
C SER A 88 -5.53 -25.77 0.26
N ASN A 89 -6.36 -25.13 1.09
CA ASN A 89 -7.81 -25.25 1.02
C ASN A 89 -8.44 -24.39 -0.08
N GLU A 90 -7.96 -23.14 -0.23
CA GLU A 90 -8.58 -22.15 -1.12
C GLU A 90 -8.09 -22.23 -2.56
N LYS A 91 -6.85 -22.64 -2.81
CA LYS A 91 -6.23 -22.74 -4.15
C LYS A 91 -6.35 -21.44 -4.92
N PHE A 92 -5.67 -20.41 -4.46
CA PHE A 92 -5.67 -19.11 -5.09
C PHE A 92 -5.01 -19.13 -6.48
N ASP A 93 -5.52 -18.30 -7.39
CA ASP A 93 -4.88 -18.00 -8.67
C ASP A 93 -3.84 -16.89 -8.49
N TRP A 94 -4.22 -15.83 -7.80
CA TRP A 94 -3.43 -14.60 -7.58
C TRP A 94 -3.30 -14.25 -6.11
N VAL A 95 -2.18 -13.64 -5.78
CA VAL A 95 -1.93 -13.13 -4.42
C VAL A 95 -1.49 -11.67 -4.50
N CYS A 96 -2.17 -10.78 -3.77
CA CYS A 96 -1.73 -9.41 -3.54
C CYS A 96 -1.26 -9.24 -2.10
N ASN A 97 0.04 -9.15 -1.89
CA ASN A 97 0.61 -8.95 -0.56
C ASN A 97 0.80 -7.46 -0.25
N LEU A 98 -0.21 -6.85 0.38
CA LEU A 98 -0.17 -5.47 0.86
C LEU A 98 0.05 -5.36 2.37
N ALA A 99 -0.16 -6.45 3.11
CA ALA A 99 0.07 -6.49 4.56
C ALA A 99 1.55 -6.24 4.88
N ALA A 100 1.79 -5.29 5.74
CA ALA A 100 3.09 -4.97 6.27
C ALA A 100 2.95 -4.06 7.50
N GLN A 101 3.95 -4.08 8.39
CA GLN A 101 4.12 -2.96 9.29
C GLN A 101 4.66 -1.78 8.47
N ALA A 102 3.88 -0.72 8.40
CA ALA A 102 4.19 0.47 7.62
C ALA A 102 4.62 1.64 8.53
N GLY A 103 5.15 2.71 7.92
CA GLY A 103 5.60 3.92 8.62
C GLY A 103 7.11 3.94 8.83
N VAL A 104 7.78 4.93 8.23
CA VAL A 104 9.25 5.09 8.34
C VAL A 104 9.65 5.38 9.79
N ARG A 105 8.93 6.28 10.47
CA ARG A 105 9.27 6.73 11.83
C ARG A 105 9.06 5.64 12.87
N TYR A 106 7.95 4.95 12.82
CA TYR A 106 7.65 3.87 13.76
C TYR A 106 8.65 2.72 13.67
N SER A 107 9.38 2.58 12.54
CA SER A 107 10.45 1.58 12.43
C SER A 107 11.66 1.87 13.33
N ILE A 108 11.79 3.10 13.82
CA ILE A 108 12.81 3.48 14.82
C ILE A 108 12.35 3.10 16.22
N GLU A 109 11.05 3.24 16.49
CA GLU A 109 10.46 2.99 17.81
C GLU A 109 10.21 1.49 18.09
N ASN A 110 9.75 0.76 17.06
CA ASN A 110 9.43 -0.66 17.18
C ASN A 110 10.01 -1.48 16.01
N PRO A 111 11.34 -1.66 15.94
CA PRO A 111 12.01 -2.36 14.84
C PRO A 111 11.59 -3.82 14.68
N SER A 112 11.30 -4.52 15.79
CA SER A 112 10.95 -5.93 15.77
C SER A 112 9.69 -6.21 14.97
N ALA A 113 8.67 -5.34 15.05
CA ALA A 113 7.44 -5.48 14.28
C ALA A 113 7.69 -5.49 12.77
N TYR A 114 8.71 -4.74 12.30
CA TYR A 114 9.06 -4.70 10.86
C TYR A 114 9.76 -5.97 10.40
N ILE A 115 10.64 -6.56 11.22
CA ILE A 115 11.27 -7.84 10.87
C ILE A 115 10.21 -8.95 10.87
N THR A 116 9.39 -9.01 11.90
CA THR A 116 8.37 -10.06 12.04
C THR A 116 7.35 -9.99 10.90
N SER A 117 6.70 -8.86 10.69
CA SER A 117 5.65 -8.76 9.66
C SER A 117 6.22 -8.68 8.23
N ASN A 118 7.27 -7.85 8.01
CA ASN A 118 7.70 -7.55 6.64
C ASN A 118 8.72 -8.57 6.10
N VAL A 119 9.50 -9.22 6.95
CA VAL A 119 10.50 -10.20 6.49
C VAL A 119 10.00 -11.61 6.73
N VAL A 120 9.69 -11.99 7.96
CA VAL A 120 9.21 -13.34 8.30
C VAL A 120 7.84 -13.60 7.66
N GLY A 121 6.88 -12.66 7.80
CA GLY A 121 5.56 -12.79 7.19
C GLY A 121 5.63 -12.85 5.67
N PHE A 122 6.50 -12.06 5.03
CA PHE A 122 6.67 -12.11 3.59
C PHE A 122 7.32 -13.43 3.11
N LEU A 123 8.28 -13.98 3.88
CA LEU A 123 8.82 -15.30 3.60
C LEU A 123 7.74 -16.38 3.60
N ASN A 124 6.82 -16.34 4.56
CA ASN A 124 5.71 -17.29 4.61
C ASN A 124 4.78 -17.15 3.40
N ILE A 125 4.52 -15.95 2.91
CA ILE A 125 3.78 -15.71 1.67
C ILE A 125 4.51 -16.33 0.46
N LEU A 126 5.81 -16.10 0.32
CA LEU A 126 6.61 -16.68 -0.77
C LEU A 126 6.59 -18.20 -0.76
N GLU A 127 6.77 -18.83 0.41
CA GLU A 127 6.69 -20.27 0.59
C GLU A 127 5.30 -20.83 0.24
N ALA A 128 4.24 -20.15 0.71
CA ALA A 128 2.88 -20.55 0.39
C ALA A 128 2.58 -20.43 -1.11
N CYS A 129 3.02 -19.35 -1.75
CA CYS A 129 2.88 -19.15 -3.19
C CYS A 129 3.61 -20.25 -3.98
N ARG A 130 4.87 -20.52 -3.64
CA ARG A 130 5.69 -21.56 -4.28
C ARG A 130 5.04 -22.95 -4.21
N LYS A 131 4.59 -23.35 -3.01
CA LYS A 131 3.98 -24.67 -2.76
C LYS A 131 2.66 -24.88 -3.47
N ASN A 132 1.94 -23.79 -3.80
CA ASN A 132 0.60 -23.86 -4.38
C ASN A 132 0.53 -23.37 -5.83
N ASN A 133 1.67 -23.21 -6.50
CA ASN A 133 1.77 -22.85 -7.92
C ASN A 133 0.94 -21.59 -8.27
N ILE A 134 1.08 -20.52 -7.47
CA ILE A 134 0.39 -19.27 -7.71
C ILE A 134 0.80 -18.69 -9.07
N ARG A 135 -0.18 -18.25 -9.85
CA ARG A 135 0.05 -17.69 -11.20
C ARG A 135 0.71 -16.32 -11.18
N HIS A 136 0.45 -15.53 -10.15
CA HIS A 136 1.05 -14.21 -10.00
C HIS A 136 1.00 -13.74 -8.55
N LEU A 137 2.17 -13.39 -8.01
CA LEU A 137 2.32 -12.68 -6.75
C LEU A 137 2.60 -11.20 -7.04
N VAL A 138 1.68 -10.29 -6.69
CA VAL A 138 1.95 -8.84 -6.66
C VAL A 138 2.20 -8.43 -5.22
N TYR A 139 3.28 -7.70 -4.95
CA TYR A 139 3.62 -7.32 -3.58
C TYR A 139 4.02 -5.86 -3.46
N ALA A 140 3.72 -5.28 -2.29
CA ALA A 140 4.05 -3.90 -1.98
C ALA A 140 5.51 -3.74 -1.58
N SER A 141 6.30 -3.05 -2.43
CA SER A 141 7.52 -2.35 -2.06
C SER A 141 7.20 -0.88 -1.70
N SER A 142 8.16 0.01 -1.74
CA SER A 142 7.99 1.40 -1.34
C SER A 142 9.02 2.32 -1.99
N SER A 143 8.64 3.55 -2.30
CA SER A 143 9.59 4.60 -2.70
C SER A 143 10.65 4.91 -1.63
N SER A 144 10.45 4.48 -0.38
CA SER A 144 11.44 4.61 0.69
C SER A 144 12.75 3.88 0.40
N VAL A 145 12.75 2.87 -0.50
CA VAL A 145 13.97 2.15 -0.91
C VAL A 145 14.99 3.04 -1.61
N TYR A 146 14.55 4.15 -2.21
CA TYR A 146 15.45 5.12 -2.86
C TYR A 146 16.31 5.92 -1.86
N GLY A 147 15.92 5.92 -0.58
CA GLY A 147 16.66 6.61 0.48
C GLY A 147 16.84 8.10 0.17
N ASN A 148 18.07 8.60 0.34
CA ASN A 148 18.43 9.99 0.08
C ASN A 148 19.00 10.20 -1.34
N SER A 149 18.55 9.44 -2.34
CA SER A 149 18.95 9.67 -3.72
C SER A 149 18.57 11.10 -4.16
N THR A 150 19.50 11.75 -4.87
CA THR A 150 19.28 13.08 -5.46
C THR A 150 18.90 13.01 -6.94
N LYS A 151 19.03 11.83 -7.56
CA LYS A 151 18.63 11.61 -8.95
C LYS A 151 17.09 11.63 -9.03
N MET A 152 16.53 12.42 -9.92
CA MET A 152 15.09 12.60 -10.14
C MET A 152 14.78 12.60 -11.63
N PRO A 153 13.61 12.01 -12.04
CA PRO A 153 12.72 11.18 -11.22
C PRO A 153 13.41 9.90 -10.77
N PHE A 154 12.88 9.26 -9.70
CA PHE A 154 13.35 7.95 -9.25
C PHE A 154 12.98 6.89 -10.29
N ALA A 155 13.97 6.21 -10.83
CA ALA A 155 13.80 5.13 -11.79
C ALA A 155 14.00 3.75 -11.13
N VAL A 156 13.36 2.71 -11.67
CA VAL A 156 13.41 1.37 -11.08
C VAL A 156 14.83 0.80 -11.07
N ASP A 157 15.62 1.11 -12.08
CA ASP A 157 17.02 0.69 -12.25
C ASP A 157 18.02 1.48 -11.40
N ASP A 158 17.58 2.51 -10.67
CA ASP A 158 18.44 3.25 -9.75
C ASP A 158 18.94 2.32 -8.63
N LYS A 159 20.22 2.53 -8.24
CA LYS A 159 20.80 1.80 -7.10
C LYS A 159 20.13 2.19 -5.80
N VAL A 160 19.59 1.19 -5.10
CA VAL A 160 18.85 1.34 -3.84
C VAL A 160 19.51 0.58 -2.68
N ASP A 161 20.84 0.68 -2.60
CA ASP A 161 21.66 -0.08 -1.65
C ASP A 161 21.87 0.64 -0.30
N LYS A 162 21.36 1.86 -0.16
CA LYS A 162 21.55 2.71 1.03
C LYS A 162 20.19 3.18 1.60
N PRO A 163 19.37 2.24 2.10
CA PRO A 163 18.11 2.62 2.76
C PRO A 163 18.40 3.44 4.02
N VAL A 164 17.58 4.46 4.28
CA VAL A 164 17.75 5.38 5.43
C VAL A 164 16.81 5.08 6.59
N SER A 165 16.07 3.98 6.53
CA SER A 165 15.23 3.48 7.61
C SER A 165 15.13 1.97 7.57
N LEU A 166 14.82 1.36 8.72
CA LEU A 166 14.59 -0.09 8.79
C LEU A 166 13.39 -0.50 7.93
N TYR A 167 12.33 0.32 7.89
CA TYR A 167 11.22 0.08 6.97
C TYR A 167 11.68 -0.05 5.51
N ALA A 168 12.49 0.89 5.04
CA ALA A 168 13.05 0.84 3.69
C ALA A 168 13.92 -0.41 3.47
N ALA A 169 14.74 -0.76 4.45
CA ALA A 169 15.57 -1.97 4.41
C ALA A 169 14.71 -3.24 4.30
N THR A 170 13.62 -3.36 5.07
CA THR A 170 12.72 -4.52 4.96
C THR A 170 12.01 -4.57 3.61
N LYS A 171 11.62 -3.42 3.02
CA LYS A 171 11.02 -3.39 1.67
C LYS A 171 12.02 -3.78 0.59
N LYS A 172 13.28 -3.31 0.68
CA LYS A 172 14.34 -3.77 -0.23
C LYS A 172 14.62 -5.27 -0.06
N SER A 173 14.61 -5.77 1.18
CA SER A 173 14.71 -7.21 1.45
C SER A 173 13.60 -8.00 0.76
N ASN A 174 12.35 -7.50 0.75
CA ASN A 174 11.25 -8.15 0.02
C ASN A 174 11.53 -8.24 -1.49
N GLU A 175 12.07 -7.19 -2.12
CA GLU A 175 12.45 -7.22 -3.53
C GLU A 175 13.49 -8.32 -3.83
N LEU A 176 14.53 -8.42 -2.99
CA LEU A 176 15.59 -9.44 -3.13
C LEU A 176 15.06 -10.86 -2.90
N MET A 177 14.23 -11.06 -1.87
CA MET A 177 13.61 -12.35 -1.57
C MET A 177 12.68 -12.79 -2.71
N ALA A 178 11.83 -11.91 -3.22
CA ALA A 178 10.93 -12.22 -4.33
C ALA A 178 11.72 -12.59 -5.60
N TYR A 179 12.76 -11.84 -5.95
CA TYR A 179 13.64 -12.17 -7.06
C TYR A 179 14.27 -13.58 -6.89
N THR A 180 14.76 -13.89 -5.69
CA THR A 180 15.35 -15.21 -5.38
C THR A 180 14.34 -16.33 -5.61
N TYR A 181 13.09 -16.16 -5.17
CA TYR A 181 12.04 -17.17 -5.38
C TYR A 181 11.61 -17.28 -6.85
N SER A 182 11.56 -16.16 -7.56
CA SER A 182 11.31 -16.18 -9.01
C SER A 182 12.42 -16.92 -9.74
N HIS A 183 13.69 -16.66 -9.42
CA HIS A 183 14.83 -17.32 -10.03
C HIS A 183 14.87 -18.83 -9.74
N LEU A 184 14.75 -19.21 -8.46
CA LEU A 184 14.89 -20.61 -8.05
C LEU A 184 13.66 -21.48 -8.38
N TYR A 185 12.47 -20.92 -8.30
CA TYR A 185 11.23 -21.68 -8.33
C TYR A 185 10.27 -21.23 -9.45
N GLN A 186 10.71 -20.31 -10.30
CA GLN A 186 9.91 -19.76 -11.40
C GLN A 186 8.56 -19.19 -10.93
N LEU A 187 8.53 -18.62 -9.70
CA LEU A 187 7.35 -17.93 -9.17
C LEU A 187 7.18 -16.58 -9.86
N PRO A 188 6.11 -16.35 -10.65
CA PRO A 188 5.87 -15.05 -11.25
C PRO A 188 5.57 -14.02 -10.17
N ALA A 189 6.41 -12.99 -10.04
CA ALA A 189 6.27 -11.99 -9.00
C ALA A 189 6.51 -10.58 -9.53
N THR A 190 5.65 -9.64 -9.12
CA THR A 190 5.80 -8.21 -9.43
C THR A 190 5.78 -7.37 -8.16
N GLY A 191 6.87 -6.64 -7.94
CA GLY A 191 6.98 -5.66 -6.86
C GLY A 191 6.54 -4.27 -7.33
N LEU A 192 5.73 -3.60 -6.53
CA LEU A 192 5.30 -2.23 -6.77
C LEU A 192 5.91 -1.30 -5.72
N ARG A 193 6.73 -0.34 -6.14
CA ARG A 193 7.27 0.73 -5.28
C ARG A 193 6.24 1.85 -5.18
N PHE A 194 5.41 1.79 -4.15
CA PHE A 194 4.36 2.80 -3.92
C PHE A 194 4.97 4.13 -3.50
N PHE A 195 4.47 5.20 -4.13
CA PHE A 195 4.68 6.58 -3.70
C PHE A 195 3.60 7.01 -2.70
N THR A 196 3.36 8.31 -2.54
CA THR A 196 2.45 8.78 -1.49
C THR A 196 1.00 8.63 -1.92
N VAL A 197 0.35 7.57 -1.46
CA VAL A 197 -1.07 7.30 -1.75
C VAL A 197 -1.97 8.11 -0.82
N TYR A 198 -3.02 8.74 -1.37
CA TYR A 198 -4.03 9.46 -0.62
C TYR A 198 -5.43 9.21 -1.17
N GLY A 199 -6.46 9.50 -0.36
CA GLY A 199 -7.86 9.34 -0.75
C GLY A 199 -8.76 9.00 0.44
N PRO A 200 -10.07 8.78 0.21
CA PRO A 200 -11.00 8.31 1.22
C PRO A 200 -10.50 7.04 1.92
N TRP A 201 -10.83 6.89 3.19
CA TRP A 201 -10.38 5.75 3.99
C TRP A 201 -8.86 5.65 4.16
N GLY A 202 -8.13 6.76 3.99
CA GLY A 202 -6.68 6.84 4.13
C GLY A 202 -6.20 6.44 5.54
N ARG A 203 -4.88 6.33 5.69
CA ARG A 203 -4.27 5.97 6.99
C ARG A 203 -4.18 7.21 7.89
N PRO A 204 -4.53 7.07 9.20
CA PRO A 204 -4.53 8.20 10.15
C PRO A 204 -3.14 8.82 10.39
N ASP A 205 -2.08 8.04 10.23
CA ASP A 205 -0.68 8.46 10.41
C ASP A 205 -0.09 9.23 9.21
N MET A 206 -0.89 9.42 8.14
CA MET A 206 -0.47 10.14 6.94
C MET A 206 -0.93 11.60 6.95
N ALA A 207 -0.15 12.45 6.28
CA ALA A 207 -0.38 13.90 6.24
C ALA A 207 -1.83 14.33 5.91
N PRO A 208 -2.56 13.72 4.97
CA PRO A 208 -3.93 14.14 4.69
C PRO A 208 -4.85 14.09 5.90
N ILE A 209 -4.84 12.99 6.68
CA ILE A 209 -5.69 12.86 7.88
C ILE A 209 -5.12 13.67 9.04
N LEU A 210 -3.80 13.65 9.26
CA LEU A 210 -3.16 14.43 10.32
C LEU A 210 -3.47 15.93 10.17
N PHE A 211 -3.34 16.48 8.97
CA PHE A 211 -3.64 17.87 8.70
C PHE A 211 -5.14 18.16 8.85
N SER A 212 -5.99 17.33 8.27
CA SER A 212 -7.44 17.50 8.40
C SER A 212 -7.90 17.51 9.85
N THR A 213 -7.39 16.59 10.66
CA THR A 213 -7.72 16.51 12.10
C THR A 213 -7.29 17.76 12.83
N SER A 214 -6.07 18.26 12.58
CA SER A 214 -5.57 19.48 13.21
C SER A 214 -6.33 20.70 12.75
N ILE A 215 -6.59 20.86 11.45
CA ILE A 215 -7.36 21.97 10.88
C ILE A 215 -8.76 22.02 11.49
N MET A 216 -9.47 20.90 11.50
CA MET A 216 -10.84 20.84 12.02
C MET A 216 -10.92 21.14 13.52
N LYS A 217 -9.93 20.73 14.30
CA LYS A 217 -9.81 21.02 15.74
C LYS A 217 -9.23 22.40 16.05
N GLY A 218 -8.72 23.14 15.06
CA GLY A 218 -8.04 24.43 15.27
C GLY A 218 -6.67 24.30 15.94
N ILE A 219 -6.03 23.12 15.83
CA ILE A 219 -4.69 22.84 16.35
C ILE A 219 -3.66 23.12 15.25
N PRO A 220 -2.48 23.69 15.56
CA PRO A 220 -1.46 23.93 14.55
C PRO A 220 -1.03 22.66 13.82
N ILE A 221 -0.91 22.74 12.48
CA ILE A 221 -0.27 21.70 11.67
C ILE A 221 1.24 21.94 11.63
N LYS A 222 2.02 20.86 11.79
CA LYS A 222 3.49 20.92 11.70
C LYS A 222 3.91 20.88 10.24
N VAL A 223 4.49 21.98 9.76
CA VAL A 223 4.95 22.13 8.37
C VAL A 223 6.49 22.05 8.36
N PHE A 224 7.00 20.84 8.10
CA PHE A 224 8.44 20.59 8.12
C PHE A 224 9.16 21.19 6.92
N ASN A 225 10.49 21.40 7.07
CA ASN A 225 11.34 22.08 6.10
C ASN A 225 10.77 23.43 5.64
N ASN A 226 10.15 24.15 6.58
CA ASN A 226 9.48 25.44 6.29
C ASN A 226 8.50 25.36 5.10
N GLY A 227 7.88 24.22 4.85
CA GLY A 227 6.96 23.98 3.74
C GLY A 227 7.62 23.68 2.39
N ASN A 228 8.95 23.69 2.33
CA ASN A 228 9.70 23.47 1.11
C ASN A 228 9.90 21.96 0.86
N LEU A 229 8.80 21.25 0.66
CA LEU A 229 8.75 19.82 0.37
C LEU A 229 7.86 19.56 -0.85
N GLU A 230 8.26 18.59 -1.66
CA GLU A 230 7.44 18.09 -2.76
C GLU A 230 7.19 16.60 -2.62
N ARG A 231 5.97 16.16 -2.91
CA ARG A 231 5.58 14.75 -2.87
C ARG A 231 4.81 14.36 -4.13
N ASP A 232 5.11 13.18 -4.62
CA ASP A 232 4.30 12.50 -5.63
C ASP A 232 3.06 11.93 -4.95
N PHE A 233 1.98 12.71 -4.94
CA PHE A 233 0.68 12.31 -4.40
C PHE A 233 -0.14 11.60 -5.46
N THR A 234 -0.54 10.36 -5.18
CA THR A 234 -1.33 9.54 -6.10
C THR A 234 -2.66 9.17 -5.47
N TYR A 235 -3.74 9.42 -6.19
CA TYR A 235 -5.08 9.10 -5.70
C TYR A 235 -5.32 7.60 -5.66
N ILE A 236 -6.07 7.14 -4.67
CA ILE A 236 -6.26 5.72 -4.38
C ILE A 236 -6.82 4.91 -5.56
N ASP A 237 -7.76 5.46 -6.33
CA ASP A 237 -8.35 4.75 -7.46
C ASP A 237 -7.34 4.54 -8.59
N ASP A 238 -6.45 5.50 -8.83
CA ASP A 238 -5.37 5.37 -9.81
C ASP A 238 -4.39 4.26 -9.38
N ILE A 239 -4.12 4.15 -8.08
CA ILE A 239 -3.29 3.07 -7.52
C ILE A 239 -3.94 1.70 -7.71
N VAL A 240 -5.22 1.58 -7.40
CA VAL A 240 -5.96 0.30 -7.55
C VAL A 240 -6.02 -0.12 -9.01
N GLU A 241 -6.25 0.82 -9.92
CA GLU A 241 -6.22 0.57 -11.37
C GLU A 241 -4.85 0.07 -11.82
N GLY A 242 -3.77 0.67 -11.33
CA GLY A 242 -2.40 0.22 -11.62
C GLY A 242 -2.12 -1.20 -11.13
N ILE A 243 -2.57 -1.55 -9.92
CA ILE A 243 -2.43 -2.91 -9.39
C ILE A 243 -3.18 -3.92 -10.27
N LEU A 244 -4.42 -3.62 -10.66
CA LEU A 244 -5.22 -4.52 -11.50
C LEU A 244 -4.57 -4.77 -12.86
N LYS A 245 -4.09 -3.71 -13.53
CA LYS A 245 -3.38 -3.85 -14.80
C LYS A 245 -2.14 -4.74 -14.70
N VAL A 246 -1.41 -4.63 -13.59
CA VAL A 246 -0.25 -5.51 -13.33
C VAL A 246 -0.69 -6.94 -13.09
N PHE A 247 -1.77 -7.19 -12.35
CA PHE A 247 -2.26 -8.54 -12.11
C PHE A 247 -2.55 -9.34 -13.37
N GLU A 248 -3.08 -8.69 -14.39
CA GLU A 248 -3.44 -9.32 -15.66
C GLU A 248 -2.23 -9.75 -16.49
N HIS A 249 -1.02 -9.29 -16.11
CA HIS A 249 0.21 -9.48 -16.89
C HIS A 249 1.34 -10.03 -16.01
N PRO A 250 1.28 -11.31 -15.60
CA PRO A 250 2.39 -11.93 -14.87
C PRO A 250 3.68 -11.90 -15.67
N PRO A 251 4.83 -11.63 -15.05
CA PRO A 251 6.11 -11.70 -15.73
C PRO A 251 6.39 -13.14 -16.19
N VAL A 252 6.98 -13.26 -17.37
CA VAL A 252 7.25 -14.55 -18.01
C VAL A 252 8.77 -14.76 -18.08
N PHE A 253 9.22 -15.97 -17.75
CA PHE A 253 10.62 -16.37 -17.92
C PHE A 253 11.01 -16.38 -19.40
N ASN A 254 12.15 -15.75 -19.71
CA ASN A 254 12.72 -15.75 -21.05
C ASN A 254 14.09 -16.46 -21.07
N SER A 255 14.12 -17.70 -21.49
CA SER A 255 15.34 -18.52 -21.55
C SER A 255 16.44 -17.95 -22.47
N SER A 256 16.12 -16.98 -23.32
CA SER A 256 17.09 -16.32 -24.19
C SER A 256 17.87 -15.20 -23.49
N VAL A 257 17.47 -14.80 -22.29
CA VAL A 257 18.14 -13.77 -21.49
C VAL A 257 18.94 -14.45 -20.38
N PRO A 258 20.24 -14.23 -20.30
CA PRO A 258 21.06 -14.75 -19.19
C PRO A 258 20.52 -14.26 -17.83
N ASP A 259 20.49 -15.15 -16.85
CA ASP A 259 20.03 -14.86 -15.48
C ASP A 259 18.61 -14.29 -15.35
N ASP A 260 17.75 -14.53 -16.37
CA ASP A 260 16.37 -14.09 -16.33
C ASP A 260 15.57 -14.82 -15.22
N ALA A 261 14.56 -14.15 -14.73
CA ALA A 261 13.60 -14.70 -13.79
C ALA A 261 12.23 -14.04 -14.04
N PRO A 262 11.11 -14.73 -13.81
CA PRO A 262 9.78 -14.13 -13.95
C PRO A 262 9.50 -13.14 -12.80
N HIS A 263 10.31 -12.10 -12.73
CA HIS A 263 10.25 -11.04 -11.72
C HIS A 263 10.32 -9.66 -12.36
N SER A 264 9.45 -8.77 -11.92
CA SER A 264 9.46 -7.37 -12.35
C SER A 264 9.29 -6.42 -11.17
N LEU A 265 9.85 -5.22 -11.32
CA LEU A 265 9.65 -4.10 -10.38
C LEU A 265 9.12 -2.90 -11.15
N TYR A 266 8.17 -2.17 -10.56
CA TYR A 266 7.65 -0.93 -11.12
C TYR A 266 7.45 0.11 -10.04
N ASN A 267 7.66 1.39 -10.41
CA ASN A 267 7.15 2.49 -9.63
C ASN A 267 5.65 2.66 -9.90
N ILE A 268 4.87 2.86 -8.83
CA ILE A 268 3.47 3.20 -8.93
C ILE A 268 3.21 4.52 -8.20
N GLY A 269 2.90 5.55 -8.99
CA GLY A 269 2.82 6.93 -8.56
C GLY A 269 2.06 7.77 -9.59
N ASN A 270 1.95 9.08 -9.35
CA ASN A 270 1.36 10.02 -10.30
C ASN A 270 2.37 10.45 -11.38
N GLY A 271 3.67 10.45 -11.05
CA GLY A 271 4.71 10.99 -11.93
C GLY A 271 4.72 12.52 -12.02
N ASN A 272 3.99 13.19 -11.12
CA ASN A 272 3.89 14.65 -11.09
C ASN A 272 3.93 15.15 -9.64
N PRO A 273 5.11 15.53 -9.12
CA PRO A 273 5.26 15.96 -7.74
C PRO A 273 4.53 17.27 -7.46
N VAL A 274 3.94 17.36 -6.29
CA VAL A 274 3.14 18.49 -5.81
C VAL A 274 3.84 19.13 -4.61
N ARG A 275 3.87 20.45 -4.55
CA ARG A 275 4.36 21.19 -3.38
C ARG A 275 3.45 20.95 -2.19
N LEU A 276 4.03 20.74 -1.02
CA LEU A 276 3.27 20.51 0.21
C LEU A 276 2.31 21.66 0.51
N MET A 277 2.73 22.89 0.26
CA MET A 277 1.89 24.08 0.49
C MET A 277 0.66 24.11 -0.41
N ASP A 278 0.80 23.72 -1.71
CA ASP A 278 -0.34 23.65 -2.62
C ASP A 278 -1.36 22.58 -2.17
N PHE A 279 -0.86 21.45 -1.65
CA PHE A 279 -1.71 20.43 -1.05
C PHE A 279 -2.49 20.97 0.16
N ILE A 280 -1.82 21.69 1.05
CA ILE A 280 -2.44 22.28 2.26
C ILE A 280 -3.49 23.32 1.86
N GLU A 281 -3.21 24.22 0.93
CA GLU A 281 -4.14 25.26 0.47
C GLU A 281 -5.43 24.66 -0.12
N ILE A 282 -5.31 23.61 -0.94
CA ILE A 282 -6.48 22.91 -1.48
C ILE A 282 -7.26 22.23 -0.36
N LEU A 283 -6.58 21.61 0.59
CA LEU A 283 -7.21 20.94 1.73
C LEU A 283 -7.97 21.93 2.63
N GLU A 284 -7.38 23.10 2.93
CA GLU A 284 -8.03 24.19 3.67
C GLU A 284 -9.35 24.61 2.99
N LYS A 285 -9.29 24.80 1.67
CA LYS A 285 -10.46 25.18 0.88
C LYS A 285 -11.56 24.13 0.95
N GLU A 286 -11.22 22.85 0.77
CA GLU A 286 -12.20 21.77 0.76
C GLU A 286 -12.76 21.46 2.17
N LEU A 287 -11.97 21.68 3.23
CA LEU A 287 -12.46 21.59 4.61
C LEU A 287 -13.28 22.81 5.04
N GLY A 288 -13.14 23.95 4.35
CA GLY A 288 -13.79 25.21 4.70
C GLY A 288 -13.17 25.90 5.91
N LYS A 289 -11.91 25.61 6.23
CA LYS A 289 -11.22 26.12 7.43
C LYS A 289 -9.73 26.27 7.18
N ASN A 290 -9.15 27.42 7.56
CA ASN A 290 -7.73 27.67 7.42
C ASN A 290 -6.92 26.95 8.51
N ALA A 291 -5.74 26.45 8.14
CA ALA A 291 -4.78 25.85 9.06
C ALA A 291 -3.99 26.92 9.82
N VAL A 292 -3.81 26.71 11.10
CA VAL A 292 -2.71 27.36 11.83
C VAL A 292 -1.44 26.59 11.52
N LYS A 293 -0.44 27.25 10.92
CA LYS A 293 0.78 26.57 10.43
C LYS A 293 1.96 26.85 11.39
N GLU A 294 2.55 25.78 11.89
CA GLU A 294 3.80 25.80 12.66
C GLU A 294 4.94 25.34 11.74
N PHE A 295 5.79 26.26 11.31
CA PHE A 295 6.90 25.97 10.43
C PHE A 295 8.09 25.44 11.23
N LEU A 296 8.62 24.27 10.82
CA LEU A 296 9.67 23.55 11.52
C LEU A 296 10.82 23.22 10.56
N PRO A 297 12.04 23.00 11.08
CA PRO A 297 13.17 22.48 10.30
C PRO A 297 12.85 21.11 9.68
N MET A 298 13.71 20.67 8.76
CA MET A 298 13.66 19.33 8.18
C MET A 298 13.76 18.26 9.27
N GLN A 299 12.91 17.24 9.20
CA GLN A 299 13.00 16.11 10.12
C GLN A 299 14.05 15.07 9.67
N PRO A 300 14.73 14.39 10.62
CA PRO A 300 15.56 13.24 10.29
C PRO A 300 14.76 12.14 9.58
N GLY A 301 15.33 11.59 8.51
CA GLY A 301 14.70 10.53 7.71
C GLY A 301 13.68 11.02 6.67
N ASP A 302 13.34 12.32 6.63
CA ASP A 302 12.55 12.89 5.56
C ASP A 302 13.41 13.19 4.32
N VAL A 303 12.79 13.10 3.14
CA VAL A 303 13.41 13.48 1.87
C VAL A 303 12.78 14.77 1.35
N TYR A 304 13.59 15.59 0.65
CA TYR A 304 13.14 16.88 0.12
C TYR A 304 12.02 16.72 -0.90
N LYS A 305 12.18 15.77 -1.83
CA LYS A 305 11.25 15.53 -2.94
C LYS A 305 11.10 14.04 -3.19
N THR A 306 9.91 13.61 -3.57
CA THR A 306 9.66 12.31 -4.18
C THR A 306 9.01 12.50 -5.54
N TRP A 307 9.53 11.81 -6.56
CA TRP A 307 9.03 11.88 -7.93
C TRP A 307 9.24 10.51 -8.60
N ALA A 308 8.14 9.85 -8.95
CA ALA A 308 8.16 8.55 -9.61
C ALA A 308 8.44 8.71 -11.11
N ASP A 309 9.39 7.94 -11.62
CA ASP A 309 9.36 7.58 -13.03
C ASP A 309 8.40 6.41 -13.20
N VAL A 310 7.27 6.66 -13.85
CA VAL A 310 6.20 5.68 -14.11
C VAL A 310 6.15 5.25 -15.59
N SER A 311 7.13 5.64 -16.39
CA SER A 311 7.17 5.43 -17.82
C SER A 311 7.07 3.95 -18.22
N GLU A 312 7.72 3.06 -17.48
CA GLU A 312 7.62 1.62 -17.72
C GLU A 312 6.21 1.09 -17.46
N LEU A 313 5.61 1.45 -16.34
CA LEU A 313 4.23 1.04 -16.01
C LEU A 313 3.24 1.58 -17.03
N GLN A 314 3.48 2.80 -17.52
CA GLN A 314 2.66 3.41 -18.60
C GLN A 314 2.81 2.68 -19.93
N SER A 315 4.04 2.41 -20.36
CA SER A 315 4.31 1.80 -21.66
C SER A 315 3.87 0.34 -21.73
N GLN A 316 4.07 -0.43 -20.66
CA GLN A 316 3.76 -1.85 -20.64
C GLN A 316 2.28 -2.15 -20.40
N PHE A 317 1.62 -1.39 -19.54
CA PHE A 317 0.24 -1.68 -19.10
C PHE A 317 -0.76 -0.56 -19.40
N GLY A 318 -0.35 0.51 -20.02
CA GLY A 318 -1.23 1.64 -20.28
C GLY A 318 -1.71 2.34 -19.00
N TYR A 319 -0.90 2.26 -17.91
CA TYR A 319 -1.20 2.96 -16.67
C TYR A 319 -1.19 4.47 -16.88
N LYS A 320 -2.28 5.14 -16.52
CA LYS A 320 -2.40 6.60 -16.61
C LYS A 320 -3.14 7.10 -15.37
N PRO A 321 -2.44 7.60 -14.35
CA PRO A 321 -3.11 8.26 -13.25
C PRO A 321 -3.88 9.48 -13.78
N ALA A 322 -5.19 9.47 -13.59
CA ALA A 322 -6.10 10.43 -14.20
C ALA A 322 -6.74 11.40 -13.20
N THR A 323 -6.60 11.12 -11.91
CA THR A 323 -7.23 11.91 -10.85
C THR A 323 -6.36 13.11 -10.49
N GLY A 324 -6.78 14.30 -10.95
CA GLY A 324 -6.10 15.54 -10.56
C GLY A 324 -6.21 15.83 -9.07
N LEU A 325 -5.19 16.50 -8.50
CA LEU A 325 -5.05 16.76 -7.06
C LEU A 325 -6.32 17.39 -6.45
N LYS A 326 -6.89 18.41 -7.07
CA LYS A 326 -8.10 19.10 -6.59
C LYS A 326 -9.27 18.14 -6.43
N LYS A 327 -9.53 17.28 -7.45
CA LYS A 327 -10.59 16.28 -7.40
C LYS A 327 -10.33 15.27 -6.28
N GLY A 328 -9.12 14.73 -6.19
CA GLY A 328 -8.78 13.74 -5.17
C GLY A 328 -8.89 14.30 -3.75
N ILE A 329 -8.49 15.56 -3.51
CA ILE A 329 -8.64 16.21 -2.20
C ILE A 329 -10.12 16.49 -1.90
N PHE A 330 -10.93 16.88 -2.87
CA PHE A 330 -12.38 17.05 -2.72
C PHE A 330 -13.05 15.75 -2.26
N GLU A 331 -12.79 14.63 -2.92
CA GLU A 331 -13.33 13.31 -2.55
C GLU A 331 -12.86 12.89 -1.15
N PHE A 332 -11.57 13.07 -0.86
CA PHE A 332 -11.01 12.81 0.46
C PHE A 332 -11.68 13.65 1.55
N ALA A 333 -11.78 14.97 1.36
CA ALA A 333 -12.36 15.88 2.35
C ALA A 333 -13.86 15.64 2.56
N SER A 334 -14.58 15.26 1.50
CA SER A 334 -16.00 14.89 1.57
C SER A 334 -16.20 13.64 2.41
N TRP A 335 -15.40 12.59 2.17
CA TRP A 335 -15.39 11.40 3.00
C TRP A 335 -14.99 11.71 4.44
N TYR A 336 -13.92 12.50 4.64
CA TYR A 336 -13.40 12.84 5.95
C TYR A 336 -14.45 13.54 6.81
N LYS A 337 -15.16 14.53 6.25
CA LYS A 337 -16.25 15.24 6.94
C LYS A 337 -17.40 14.27 7.27
N LYS A 338 -17.78 13.42 6.33
CA LYS A 338 -18.86 12.44 6.54
C LYS A 338 -18.49 11.44 7.64
N TYR A 339 -17.29 10.89 7.62
CA TYR A 339 -16.88 9.84 8.56
C TYR A 339 -16.63 10.35 9.98
N TYR A 340 -16.00 11.52 10.12
CA TYR A 340 -15.59 12.03 11.43
C TYR A 340 -16.52 13.08 12.04
N TYR A 341 -17.39 13.72 11.26
CA TYR A 341 -18.19 14.88 11.70
C TYR A 341 -19.67 14.82 11.32
N SER A 342 -20.13 13.87 10.54
CA SER A 342 -21.57 13.64 10.38
C SER A 342 -22.04 12.71 11.51
N ALA A 343 -22.66 13.32 12.54
CA ALA A 343 -23.36 12.60 13.59
C ALA A 343 -24.71 12.06 13.06
#